data_5ed8458216050122215f8244296b3090
#
_entry.id   5ed8458216050122215f8244296b3090
#
_cell.length_a   1.000
_cell.length_b   1.000
_cell.length_c   1.000
_cell.angle_alpha   90.00
_cell.angle_beta   90.00
_cell.angle_gamma   90.00
#
_symmetry.space_group_name_H-M   'P 1'
#
loop_
_entity.id
_entity.type
_entity.pdbx_description
1 polymer ?
#
loop_
_entity_poly.entity_id
_entity_poly.type
_entity_poly.pdbx_seq_one_letter_code
_entity_poly.pdbx_strand_id
1 'polypeptide(L)'
;RVGRDFYWVYANLGSSKDTIRILADLNRCYPFPADELQRRVHESLGPDNLKIVNKAIEAIEAGDAPRLGMIMTEAQQLFDEKVAPASPEELAAPILHSLLKDETIKQLTFGGKGVGSQGDGSVQFLAKDEEAQQKLIRYLKKEKGMDAFPFVLSSKQKVKKAIVPVAGFGTRMYPATRFIKKAFVPIVDYDGYAKPAILVLLEELNNAGIEEIILIVGEGERQAYESIFNTDLTEEHLSKLSPRAREYEMRLQLLGQKLRYVVQKERRGFGHAVYLAKEYLQTGEPVLLSLGDHVYHSNTDQSCAEQMISVYDQTGKLCISVKEIPLQDVVHYGIIKGEFEDDRHTRICVDNMVEKPSTDYAEDHLGMMGVDGEYHYYSTFGTYVLTPEVFDELKKDIDAHEGSSEEIQLTSALQKVCREKGMYATLINGKSYDVGIPEAYKQTVSEFGKQFKSEDVKIWGK
;
A
#
# COMPACT_ATOMS: atom_id res chain seq x y z
N ARG A 1 -12.90 4.25 8.42
CA ARG A 1 -12.60 4.52 7.00
C ARG A 1 -12.65 6.03 6.75
N VAL A 2 -11.78 6.56 5.90
CA VAL A 2 -11.80 7.97 5.47
C VAL A 2 -12.65 8.07 4.21
N GLY A 3 -13.68 8.91 4.21
CA GLY A 3 -14.68 8.98 3.12
C GLY A 3 -14.20 9.68 1.85
N ARG A 4 -13.19 10.58 1.98
CA ARG A 4 -12.51 11.27 0.87
C ARG A 4 -11.15 11.75 1.33
N ASP A 5 -10.33 12.26 0.42
CA ASP A 5 -9.10 12.95 0.78
C ASP A 5 -9.41 14.29 1.43
N PHE A 6 -8.74 14.57 2.56
CA PHE A 6 -8.81 15.84 3.26
C PHE A 6 -7.44 16.50 3.24
N TYR A 7 -7.41 17.76 2.90
CA TYR A 7 -6.19 18.55 2.68
C TYR A 7 -5.99 19.54 3.82
N TRP A 8 -5.07 19.26 4.73
CA TRP A 8 -4.72 20.16 5.82
C TRP A 8 -3.49 20.99 5.52
N VAL A 9 -3.47 22.18 6.07
CA VAL A 9 -2.28 23.04 6.16
C VAL A 9 -2.00 23.29 7.63
N TYR A 10 -0.81 22.95 8.08
CA TYR A 10 -0.29 23.31 9.39
C TYR A 10 0.65 24.49 9.24
N ALA A 11 0.54 25.51 10.10
CA ALA A 11 1.45 26.64 10.10
C ALA A 11 1.96 26.96 11.50
N ASN A 12 3.27 27.28 11.58
CA ASN A 12 3.88 27.82 12.78
C ASN A 12 3.63 29.32 12.83
N LEU A 13 3.06 29.81 13.92
CA LEU A 13 2.70 31.23 14.11
C LEU A 13 3.91 32.09 14.49
N GLY A 14 5.07 31.49 14.73
CA GLY A 14 6.32 32.19 15.00
C GLY A 14 6.37 32.90 16.37
N SER A 15 5.40 32.65 17.23
CA SER A 15 5.35 33.21 18.57
C SER A 15 5.72 32.14 19.61
N SER A 16 6.38 32.58 20.69
CA SER A 16 6.61 31.72 21.83
C SER A 16 5.38 31.72 22.74
N LYS A 17 5.01 30.54 23.25
CA LYS A 17 4.01 30.37 24.31
C LYS A 17 4.59 29.54 25.43
N ASP A 18 4.23 29.82 26.65
CA ASP A 18 4.62 28.99 27.79
C ASP A 18 3.63 27.84 27.98
N THR A 19 3.91 26.71 27.27
CA THR A 19 3.08 25.49 27.37
C THR A 19 3.05 24.93 28.79
N ILE A 20 4.14 25.08 29.57
CA ILE A 20 4.20 24.61 30.94
C ILE A 20 3.23 25.40 31.80
N ARG A 21 3.20 26.73 31.63
CA ARG A 21 2.26 27.62 32.34
C ARG A 21 0.81 27.30 31.94
N ILE A 22 0.50 27.19 30.66
CA ILE A 22 -0.84 26.80 30.20
C ILE A 22 -1.30 25.52 30.87
N LEU A 23 -0.47 24.47 30.82
CA LEU A 23 -0.82 23.16 31.41
C LEU A 23 -0.95 23.25 32.94
N ALA A 24 -0.12 24.03 33.62
CA ALA A 24 -0.23 24.25 35.05
C ALA A 24 -1.55 24.93 35.41
N ASP A 25 -1.96 25.96 34.67
CA ASP A 25 -3.23 26.65 34.90
C ASP A 25 -4.43 25.74 34.64
N LEU A 26 -4.43 24.96 33.56
CA LEU A 26 -5.50 24.02 33.27
C LEU A 26 -5.55 22.84 34.23
N ASN A 27 -4.41 22.37 34.74
CA ASN A 27 -4.37 21.28 35.71
C ASN A 27 -4.98 21.65 37.05
N ARG A 28 -5.06 22.93 37.39
CA ARG A 28 -5.77 23.41 38.60
C ARG A 28 -7.28 23.10 38.57
N CYS A 29 -7.81 22.87 37.36
CA CYS A 29 -9.21 22.52 37.16
C CYS A 29 -9.50 21.03 37.42
N TYR A 30 -8.48 20.23 37.70
CA TYR A 30 -8.57 18.78 37.86
C TYR A 30 -7.99 18.29 39.19
N PRO A 31 -8.50 17.17 39.76
CA PRO A 31 -9.68 16.41 39.31
C PRO A 31 -11.01 17.03 39.75
N PHE A 32 -10.98 17.98 40.70
CA PHE A 32 -12.18 18.55 41.32
C PHE A 32 -12.18 20.07 41.12
N PRO A 33 -13.01 20.62 40.21
CA PRO A 33 -13.11 22.03 40.00
C PRO A 33 -13.65 22.77 41.22
N ALA A 34 -12.98 23.85 41.64
CA ALA A 34 -13.31 24.63 42.83
C ALA A 34 -14.30 25.77 42.55
N ASP A 35 -14.40 26.23 41.30
CA ASP A 35 -15.24 27.34 40.92
C ASP A 35 -15.90 27.13 39.53
N GLU A 36 -16.71 28.10 39.11
CA GLU A 36 -17.44 28.06 37.83
C GLU A 36 -16.50 28.04 36.60
N LEU A 37 -15.39 28.78 36.64
CA LEU A 37 -14.43 28.81 35.55
C LEU A 37 -13.77 27.43 35.38
N GLN A 38 -13.30 26.86 36.51
CA GLN A 38 -12.69 25.52 36.49
C GLN A 38 -13.67 24.44 36.05
N ARG A 39 -14.96 24.55 36.42
CA ARG A 39 -15.98 23.63 35.97
C ARG A 39 -16.19 23.72 34.43
N ARG A 40 -16.22 24.92 33.86
CA ARG A 40 -16.32 25.09 32.38
C ARG A 40 -15.12 24.49 31.66
N VAL A 41 -13.91 24.67 32.19
CA VAL A 41 -12.70 24.02 31.64
C VAL A 41 -12.83 22.51 31.67
N HIS A 42 -13.24 21.95 32.82
CA HIS A 42 -13.40 20.51 33.02
C HIS A 42 -14.44 19.93 32.05
N GLU A 43 -15.60 20.58 31.90
CA GLU A 43 -16.65 20.17 30.94
C GLU A 43 -16.19 20.29 29.52
N SER A 44 -15.49 21.37 29.13
CA SER A 44 -15.05 21.63 27.77
C SER A 44 -13.96 20.63 27.32
N LEU A 45 -12.94 20.40 28.15
CA LEU A 45 -11.86 19.46 27.82
C LEU A 45 -12.25 17.99 28.01
N GLY A 46 -13.36 17.71 28.70
CA GLY A 46 -13.91 16.38 28.91
C GLY A 46 -15.07 16.06 27.97
N PRO A 47 -16.33 16.07 28.50
CA PRO A 47 -17.50 15.61 27.74
C PRO A 47 -17.80 16.40 26.47
N ASP A 48 -17.55 17.71 26.44
CA ASP A 48 -17.82 18.50 25.24
C ASP A 48 -16.80 18.21 24.13
N ASN A 49 -15.51 18.08 24.49
CA ASN A 49 -14.48 17.69 23.53
C ASN A 49 -14.76 16.28 22.96
N LEU A 50 -15.20 15.34 23.78
CA LEU A 50 -15.57 14.00 23.30
C LEU A 50 -16.70 14.04 22.26
N LYS A 51 -17.73 14.89 22.48
CA LYS A 51 -18.81 15.09 21.51
C LYS A 51 -18.29 15.65 20.19
N ILE A 52 -17.40 16.66 20.26
CA ILE A 52 -16.78 17.27 19.08
C ILE A 52 -15.93 16.26 18.32
N VAL A 53 -15.12 15.46 19.02
CA VAL A 53 -14.30 14.41 18.38
C VAL A 53 -15.16 13.38 17.69
N ASN A 54 -16.25 12.91 18.31
CA ASN A 54 -17.17 11.95 17.68
C ASN A 54 -17.83 12.54 16.42
N LYS A 55 -18.31 13.79 16.46
CA LYS A 55 -18.83 14.48 15.26
C LYS A 55 -17.78 14.59 14.15
N ALA A 56 -16.51 14.87 14.50
CA ALA A 56 -15.42 14.97 13.54
C ALA A 56 -15.10 13.61 12.90
N ILE A 57 -15.11 12.51 13.66
CA ILE A 57 -14.95 11.15 13.16
C ILE A 57 -16.05 10.82 12.15
N GLU A 58 -17.32 11.08 12.49
CA GLU A 58 -18.46 10.88 11.58
C GLU A 58 -18.29 11.68 10.28
N ALA A 59 -17.87 12.95 10.35
CA ALA A 59 -17.65 13.79 9.18
C ALA A 59 -16.50 13.26 8.30
N ILE A 60 -15.40 12.78 8.91
CA ILE A 60 -14.28 12.15 8.20
C ILE A 60 -14.73 10.87 7.52
N GLU A 61 -15.48 10.01 8.20
CA GLU A 61 -15.98 8.74 7.63
C GLU A 61 -16.99 8.97 6.50
N ALA A 62 -17.83 9.99 6.63
CA ALA A 62 -18.78 10.41 5.58
C ALA A 62 -18.12 11.14 4.39
N GLY A 63 -16.85 11.58 4.52
CA GLY A 63 -16.20 12.41 3.52
C GLY A 63 -16.73 13.85 3.46
N ASP A 64 -17.37 14.33 4.54
CA ASP A 64 -18.00 15.66 4.61
C ASP A 64 -17.01 16.73 5.10
N ALA A 65 -16.17 17.22 4.18
CA ALA A 65 -15.16 18.22 4.49
C ALA A 65 -15.76 19.58 4.95
N PRO A 66 -16.84 20.12 4.35
CA PRO A 66 -17.50 21.30 4.88
C PRO A 66 -17.95 21.14 6.34
N ARG A 67 -18.61 20.03 6.67
CA ARG A 67 -19.04 19.71 8.05
C ARG A 67 -17.85 19.62 8.99
N LEU A 68 -16.75 18.96 8.57
CA LEU A 68 -15.53 18.88 9.38
C LEU A 68 -14.93 20.27 9.65
N GLY A 69 -14.88 21.16 8.64
CA GLY A 69 -14.42 22.53 8.81
C GLY A 69 -15.27 23.35 9.79
N MET A 70 -16.60 23.18 9.74
CA MET A 70 -17.50 23.80 10.72
C MET A 70 -17.24 23.27 12.14
N ILE A 71 -17.02 21.96 12.31
CA ILE A 71 -16.70 21.35 13.60
C ILE A 71 -15.36 21.87 14.14
N MET A 72 -14.35 22.08 13.29
CA MET A 72 -13.09 22.70 13.68
C MET A 72 -13.29 24.13 14.21
N THR A 73 -14.15 24.91 13.56
CA THR A 73 -14.50 26.27 13.99
C THR A 73 -15.29 26.25 15.31
N GLU A 74 -16.28 25.35 15.48
CA GLU A 74 -17.00 25.12 16.72
C GLU A 74 -16.05 24.77 17.87
N ALA A 75 -15.09 23.90 17.61
CA ALA A 75 -14.09 23.50 18.60
C ALA A 75 -13.22 24.67 19.06
N GLN A 76 -12.82 25.56 18.13
CA GLN A 76 -12.07 26.77 18.48
C GLN A 76 -12.90 27.73 19.32
N GLN A 77 -14.14 28.01 18.92
CA GLN A 77 -15.04 28.89 19.66
C GLN A 77 -15.28 28.38 21.09
N LEU A 78 -15.55 27.10 21.23
CA LEU A 78 -15.76 26.49 22.54
C LEU A 78 -14.52 26.60 23.43
N PHE A 79 -13.34 26.43 22.86
CA PHE A 79 -12.07 26.61 23.57
C PHE A 79 -11.87 28.05 24.02
N ASP A 80 -12.10 29.01 23.12
CA ASP A 80 -11.95 30.44 23.42
C ASP A 80 -12.90 30.91 24.53
N GLU A 81 -14.15 30.40 24.51
CA GLU A 81 -15.17 30.79 25.50
C GLU A 81 -14.98 30.13 26.87
N LYS A 82 -14.62 28.85 26.89
CA LYS A 82 -14.64 28.06 28.13
C LYS A 82 -13.26 27.80 28.72
N VAL A 83 -12.21 27.70 27.89
CA VAL A 83 -10.87 27.26 28.33
C VAL A 83 -9.89 28.44 28.38
N ALA A 84 -9.85 29.27 27.34
CA ALA A 84 -8.90 30.38 27.27
C ALA A 84 -8.93 31.34 28.50
N PRO A 85 -10.09 31.60 29.13
CA PRO A 85 -10.15 32.44 30.35
C PRO A 85 -9.37 31.88 31.56
N ALA A 86 -9.01 30.59 31.55
CA ALA A 86 -8.22 30.00 32.62
C ALA A 86 -6.72 30.32 32.55
N SER A 87 -6.22 30.73 31.36
CA SER A 87 -4.84 31.18 31.16
C SER A 87 -4.83 32.35 30.16
N PRO A 88 -5.38 33.52 30.50
CA PRO A 88 -5.71 34.56 29.54
C PRO A 88 -4.48 35.22 28.89
N GLU A 89 -3.34 35.25 29.58
CA GLU A 89 -2.10 35.82 29.05
C GLU A 89 -1.52 34.97 27.93
N GLU A 90 -1.57 33.65 28.08
CA GLU A 90 -0.99 32.69 27.13
C GLU A 90 -1.97 32.25 26.03
N LEU A 91 -3.28 32.32 26.30
CA LEU A 91 -4.34 31.83 25.42
C LEU A 91 -5.14 32.94 24.72
N ALA A 92 -4.71 34.21 24.84
CA ALA A 92 -5.31 35.34 24.07
C ALA A 92 -5.19 35.12 22.55
N ALA A 93 -4.09 34.54 22.09
CA ALA A 93 -3.84 34.10 20.72
C ALA A 93 -4.19 35.13 19.60
N PRO A 94 -3.67 36.35 19.65
CA PRO A 94 -4.06 37.39 18.70
C PRO A 94 -3.64 37.03 17.25
N ILE A 95 -2.52 36.38 17.05
CA ILE A 95 -2.05 35.93 15.73
C ILE A 95 -2.98 34.86 15.16
N LEU A 96 -3.30 33.81 15.94
CA LEU A 96 -4.24 32.79 15.56
C LEU A 96 -5.59 33.39 15.14
N HIS A 97 -6.16 34.25 15.99
CA HIS A 97 -7.46 34.87 15.71
C HIS A 97 -7.45 35.77 14.49
N SER A 98 -6.33 36.47 14.23
CA SER A 98 -6.14 37.26 13.00
C SER A 98 -6.21 36.38 11.75
N LEU A 99 -5.55 35.23 11.77
CA LEU A 99 -5.58 34.27 10.64
C LEU A 99 -6.94 33.62 10.45
N LEU A 100 -7.62 33.24 11.54
CA LEU A 100 -8.97 32.66 11.47
C LEU A 100 -10.01 33.63 10.89
N LYS A 101 -9.77 34.96 11.01
CA LYS A 101 -10.61 36.01 10.45
C LYS A 101 -10.20 36.47 9.05
N ASP A 102 -9.04 36.05 8.56
CA ASP A 102 -8.50 36.46 7.24
C ASP A 102 -9.37 35.97 6.09
N GLU A 103 -9.84 36.88 5.26
CA GLU A 103 -10.78 36.58 4.18
C GLU A 103 -10.16 35.71 3.07
N THR A 104 -8.86 35.86 2.80
CA THR A 104 -8.17 34.99 1.83
C THR A 104 -8.12 33.57 2.33
N ILE A 105 -7.84 33.36 3.62
CA ILE A 105 -7.82 32.04 4.23
C ILE A 105 -9.21 31.40 4.21
N LYS A 106 -10.26 32.16 4.57
CA LYS A 106 -11.65 31.68 4.52
C LYS A 106 -12.10 31.25 3.12
N GLN A 107 -11.64 31.97 2.08
CA GLN A 107 -11.94 31.58 0.69
C GLN A 107 -11.31 30.25 0.29
N LEU A 108 -10.15 29.89 0.86
CA LEU A 108 -9.39 28.69 0.53
C LEU A 108 -9.71 27.48 1.44
N THR A 109 -10.40 27.70 2.59
CA THR A 109 -10.60 26.67 3.62
C THR A 109 -12.06 26.47 3.96
N PHE A 110 -12.35 25.30 4.55
CA PHE A 110 -13.65 25.03 5.20
C PHE A 110 -13.66 25.46 6.68
N GLY A 111 -12.50 25.59 7.31
CA GLY A 111 -12.34 25.97 8.70
C GLY A 111 -10.92 25.82 9.19
N GLY A 112 -10.68 26.24 10.43
CA GLY A 112 -9.37 26.14 11.06
C GLY A 112 -9.47 26.28 12.58
N LYS A 113 -8.39 25.87 13.26
CA LYS A 113 -8.27 25.96 14.72
C LYS A 113 -6.81 25.90 15.17
N GLY A 114 -6.54 26.33 16.37
CA GLY A 114 -5.24 26.15 17.02
C GLY A 114 -4.91 24.67 17.26
N VAL A 115 -3.64 24.38 17.45
CA VAL A 115 -3.11 23.01 17.62
C VAL A 115 -2.52 22.81 19.03
N GLY A 116 -2.70 21.65 19.59
CA GLY A 116 -2.15 21.25 20.90
C GLY A 116 -2.73 22.08 22.03
N SER A 117 -1.88 22.70 22.85
CA SER A 117 -2.29 23.59 23.94
C SER A 117 -2.87 24.94 23.50
N GLN A 118 -3.10 25.11 22.18
CA GLN A 118 -3.61 26.35 21.56
C GLN A 118 -2.64 27.56 21.73
N GLY A 119 -3.15 28.78 21.85
CA GLY A 119 -2.33 29.99 21.86
C GLY A 119 -1.71 30.28 20.49
N ASP A 120 -0.76 31.20 20.43
CA ASP A 120 -0.07 31.59 19.19
C ASP A 120 1.10 30.67 18.80
N GLY A 121 1.00 29.36 19.10
CA GLY A 121 2.03 28.38 18.70
C GLY A 121 1.89 27.89 17.27
N SER A 122 0.77 27.26 16.97
CA SER A 122 0.50 26.66 15.64
C SER A 122 -0.99 26.66 15.32
N VAL A 123 -1.29 26.70 14.03
CA VAL A 123 -2.66 26.64 13.50
C VAL A 123 -2.78 25.51 12.47
N GLN A 124 -3.96 24.95 12.37
CA GLN A 124 -4.32 24.00 11.31
C GLN A 124 -5.55 24.52 10.57
N PHE A 125 -5.52 24.40 9.24
CA PHE A 125 -6.62 24.73 8.35
C PHE A 125 -7.01 23.54 7.50
N LEU A 126 -8.29 23.35 7.25
CA LEU A 126 -8.80 22.37 6.30
C LEU A 126 -9.06 23.05 4.97
N ALA A 127 -8.17 22.88 4.01
CA ALA A 127 -8.30 23.42 2.67
C ALA A 127 -9.43 22.71 1.89
N LYS A 128 -10.04 23.42 0.92
CA LYS A 128 -11.17 22.91 0.12
C LYS A 128 -10.78 21.75 -0.78
N ASP A 129 -9.57 21.81 -1.34
CA ASP A 129 -8.96 20.82 -2.24
C ASP A 129 -7.44 20.99 -2.26
N GLU A 130 -6.75 20.21 -3.07
CA GLU A 130 -5.30 20.25 -3.22
C GLU A 130 -4.80 21.61 -3.75
N GLU A 131 -5.50 22.19 -4.73
CA GLU A 131 -5.14 23.50 -5.28
C GLU A 131 -5.24 24.60 -4.23
N ALA A 132 -6.31 24.61 -3.45
CA ALA A 132 -6.51 25.52 -2.33
C ALA A 132 -5.44 25.31 -1.24
N GLN A 133 -5.04 24.08 -0.95
CA GLN A 133 -3.96 23.76 -0.03
C GLN A 133 -2.64 24.44 -0.48
N GLN A 134 -2.28 24.27 -1.74
CA GLN A 134 -1.04 24.84 -2.29
C GLN A 134 -1.08 26.38 -2.34
N LYS A 135 -2.25 26.97 -2.66
CA LYS A 135 -2.45 28.42 -2.61
C LYS A 135 -2.31 28.95 -1.19
N LEU A 136 -2.90 28.27 -0.22
CA LEU A 136 -2.83 28.65 1.20
C LEU A 136 -1.40 28.61 1.73
N ILE A 137 -0.64 27.55 1.42
CA ILE A 137 0.76 27.42 1.82
C ILE A 137 1.59 28.58 1.25
N ARG A 138 1.41 28.90 -0.04
CA ARG A 138 2.11 30.02 -0.66
C ARG A 138 1.74 31.35 -0.01
N TYR A 139 0.47 31.58 0.29
CA TYR A 139 -0.02 32.78 0.96
C TYR A 139 0.58 32.92 2.35
N LEU A 140 0.53 31.89 3.17
CA LEU A 140 1.10 31.92 4.53
C LEU A 140 2.62 32.17 4.52
N LYS A 141 3.36 31.55 3.58
CA LYS A 141 4.81 31.76 3.46
C LYS A 141 5.16 33.16 2.96
N LYS A 142 4.52 33.64 1.89
CA LYS A 142 4.91 34.89 1.23
C LYS A 142 4.35 36.12 1.91
N GLU A 143 3.05 36.10 2.26
CA GLU A 143 2.35 37.30 2.77
C GLU A 143 2.35 37.38 4.30
N LYS A 144 2.45 36.22 4.98
CA LYS A 144 2.44 36.17 6.45
C LYS A 144 3.81 35.84 7.05
N GLY A 145 4.80 35.44 6.23
CA GLY A 145 6.14 35.10 6.70
C GLY A 145 6.20 33.83 7.60
N MET A 146 5.22 32.94 7.47
CA MET A 146 5.07 31.77 8.33
C MET A 146 5.54 30.50 7.65
N ASP A 147 6.16 29.59 8.39
CA ASP A 147 6.40 28.24 7.91
C ASP A 147 5.09 27.46 7.87
N ALA A 148 4.74 26.95 6.68
CA ALA A 148 3.51 26.22 6.45
C ALA A 148 3.79 24.90 5.72
N PHE A 149 3.10 23.82 6.15
CA PHE A 149 3.33 22.45 5.71
C PHE A 149 2.02 21.79 5.30
N PRO A 150 2.00 21.01 4.18
CA PRO A 150 0.85 20.23 3.79
C PRO A 150 0.74 18.95 4.62
N PHE A 151 -0.50 18.51 4.86
CA PHE A 151 -0.82 17.17 5.31
C PHE A 151 -2.08 16.71 4.58
N VAL A 152 -2.08 15.49 4.06
CA VAL A 152 -3.24 14.89 3.40
C VAL A 152 -3.65 13.64 4.18
N LEU A 153 -4.90 13.64 4.68
CA LEU A 153 -5.52 12.43 5.18
C LEU A 153 -6.23 11.76 4.00
N SER A 154 -5.57 10.74 3.43
CA SER A 154 -6.08 10.11 2.22
C SER A 154 -7.17 9.08 2.52
N SER A 155 -8.19 9.06 1.68
CA SER A 155 -9.20 8.02 1.63
C SER A 155 -8.68 6.72 1.02
N LYS A 156 -7.60 6.80 0.27
CA LYS A 156 -6.94 5.64 -0.33
C LYS A 156 -6.26 4.83 0.75
N GLN A 157 -6.63 3.57 0.86
CA GLN A 157 -5.91 2.66 1.72
C GLN A 157 -4.58 2.30 1.04
N LYS A 158 -3.50 2.30 1.81
CA LYS A 158 -2.19 1.86 1.32
C LYS A 158 -2.16 0.35 1.17
N VAL A 159 -1.42 -0.12 0.19
CA VAL A 159 -1.13 -1.54 0.03
C VAL A 159 -0.15 -1.96 1.13
N LYS A 160 -0.63 -2.72 2.10
CA LYS A 160 0.12 -3.17 3.28
C LYS A 160 0.26 -4.69 3.35
N LYS A 161 -0.54 -5.39 2.57
CA LYS A 161 -0.57 -6.85 2.54
C LYS A 161 -0.26 -7.37 1.14
N ALA A 162 0.32 -8.58 1.11
CA ALA A 162 0.54 -9.31 -0.13
C ALA A 162 -0.05 -10.72 -0.05
N ILE A 163 -0.51 -11.22 -1.19
CA ILE A 163 -0.93 -12.62 -1.38
C ILE A 163 0.11 -13.28 -2.27
N VAL A 164 0.60 -14.45 -1.85
CA VAL A 164 1.55 -15.25 -2.61
C VAL A 164 1.03 -16.69 -2.70
N PRO A 165 0.40 -17.08 -3.82
CA PRO A 165 -0.08 -18.44 -4.03
C PRO A 165 1.09 -19.38 -4.34
N VAL A 166 1.25 -20.43 -3.52
CA VAL A 166 2.28 -21.48 -3.65
C VAL A 166 1.71 -22.91 -3.60
N ALA A 167 0.38 -23.05 -3.64
CA ALA A 167 -0.33 -24.32 -3.52
C ALA A 167 -0.23 -25.24 -4.76
N GLY A 168 0.41 -24.79 -5.85
CA GLY A 168 0.54 -25.54 -7.10
C GLY A 168 1.36 -26.83 -6.97
N PHE A 169 0.95 -27.90 -7.68
CA PHE A 169 1.66 -29.19 -7.66
C PHE A 169 3.08 -29.14 -8.26
N GLY A 170 3.36 -28.17 -9.12
CA GLY A 170 4.64 -28.07 -9.82
C GLY A 170 4.89 -29.22 -10.80
N THR A 171 3.84 -29.76 -11.42
CA THR A 171 3.91 -30.93 -12.31
C THR A 171 4.84 -30.73 -13.50
N ARG A 172 4.96 -29.50 -14.00
CA ARG A 172 5.88 -29.16 -15.08
C ARG A 172 7.36 -29.27 -14.72
N MET A 173 7.67 -29.20 -13.41
CA MET A 173 9.03 -29.38 -12.87
C MET A 173 9.30 -30.80 -12.36
N TYR A 174 8.40 -31.76 -12.62
CA TYR A 174 8.66 -33.16 -12.25
C TYR A 174 9.84 -33.72 -13.08
N PRO A 175 10.78 -34.54 -12.49
CA PRO A 175 10.70 -35.16 -11.16
C PRO A 175 11.24 -34.33 -9.99
N ALA A 176 11.82 -33.11 -10.22
CA ALA A 176 12.40 -32.28 -9.15
C ALA A 176 11.38 -32.00 -8.04
N THR A 177 10.13 -31.74 -8.40
CA THR A 177 9.05 -31.41 -7.45
C THR A 177 8.56 -32.59 -6.59
N ARG A 178 9.06 -33.82 -6.83
CA ARG A 178 8.91 -34.91 -5.90
C ARG A 178 9.76 -34.73 -4.64
N PHE A 179 10.90 -34.07 -4.74
CA PHE A 179 11.91 -33.99 -3.68
C PHE A 179 11.91 -32.60 -3.01
N ILE A 180 11.63 -31.54 -3.77
CA ILE A 180 11.63 -30.17 -3.30
C ILE A 180 10.40 -29.44 -3.84
N LYS A 181 9.75 -28.63 -3.01
CA LYS A 181 8.65 -27.79 -3.49
C LYS A 181 9.17 -26.78 -4.51
N LYS A 182 8.36 -26.48 -5.54
CA LYS A 182 8.71 -25.54 -6.61
C LYS A 182 9.21 -24.20 -6.07
N ALA A 183 8.57 -23.66 -5.06
CA ALA A 183 8.93 -22.39 -4.43
C ALA A 183 10.30 -22.42 -3.70
N PHE A 184 10.82 -23.62 -3.38
CA PHE A 184 12.10 -23.78 -2.69
C PHE A 184 13.28 -24.11 -3.61
N VAL A 185 13.10 -24.08 -4.93
CA VAL A 185 14.24 -24.27 -5.84
C VAL A 185 15.27 -23.17 -5.59
N PRO A 186 16.59 -23.52 -5.48
CA PRO A 186 17.61 -22.55 -5.14
C PRO A 186 18.02 -21.70 -6.35
N ILE A 187 18.22 -20.43 -6.10
CA ILE A 187 18.85 -19.49 -7.04
C ILE A 187 19.93 -18.69 -6.31
N VAL A 188 20.87 -18.10 -7.02
CA VAL A 188 21.83 -17.17 -6.46
C VAL A 188 21.30 -15.76 -6.66
N ASP A 189 21.10 -15.03 -5.54
CA ASP A 189 20.57 -13.69 -5.56
C ASP A 189 21.68 -12.63 -5.77
N TYR A 190 21.30 -11.38 -6.02
CA TYR A 190 22.21 -10.25 -6.27
C TYR A 190 23.15 -9.94 -5.08
N ASP A 191 22.77 -10.35 -3.87
CA ASP A 191 23.62 -10.25 -2.68
C ASP A 191 24.63 -11.42 -2.55
N GLY A 192 24.62 -12.34 -3.52
CA GLY A 192 25.52 -13.51 -3.61
C GLY A 192 25.11 -14.68 -2.74
N TYR A 193 23.98 -14.63 -2.04
CA TYR A 193 23.48 -15.80 -1.30
C TYR A 193 22.72 -16.75 -2.22
N ALA A 194 22.93 -18.05 -1.98
CA ALA A 194 22.04 -19.05 -2.52
C ALA A 194 20.76 -19.09 -1.67
N LYS A 195 19.64 -18.72 -2.26
CA LYS A 195 18.35 -18.60 -1.59
C LYS A 195 17.30 -19.46 -2.29
N PRO A 196 16.30 -19.99 -1.56
CA PRO A 196 15.08 -20.46 -2.21
C PRO A 196 14.40 -19.32 -2.98
N ALA A 197 13.85 -19.58 -4.16
CA ALA A 197 13.19 -18.55 -4.97
C ALA A 197 12.10 -17.79 -4.19
N ILE A 198 11.31 -18.50 -3.37
CA ILE A 198 10.30 -17.88 -2.51
C ILE A 198 10.90 -16.84 -1.55
N LEU A 199 12.09 -17.09 -1.01
CA LEU A 199 12.72 -16.16 -0.07
C LEU A 199 13.09 -14.85 -0.76
N VAL A 200 13.61 -14.90 -1.99
CA VAL A 200 13.90 -13.71 -2.79
C VAL A 200 12.63 -12.88 -3.00
N LEU A 201 11.52 -13.52 -3.34
CA LEU A 201 10.23 -12.86 -3.49
C LEU A 201 9.73 -12.24 -2.16
N LEU A 202 9.82 -12.99 -1.06
CA LEU A 202 9.37 -12.48 0.25
C LEU A 202 10.21 -11.28 0.74
N GLU A 203 11.51 -11.28 0.46
CA GLU A 203 12.40 -10.14 0.75
C GLU A 203 12.05 -8.92 -0.11
N GLU A 204 11.75 -9.10 -1.39
CA GLU A 204 11.27 -8.01 -2.25
C GLU A 204 9.99 -7.38 -1.71
N LEU A 205 9.00 -8.19 -1.35
CA LEU A 205 7.74 -7.73 -0.76
C LEU A 205 7.95 -7.00 0.57
N ASN A 206 8.83 -7.54 1.43
CA ASN A 206 9.18 -6.90 2.69
C ASN A 206 9.84 -5.53 2.47
N ASN A 207 10.76 -5.43 1.51
CA ASN A 207 11.46 -4.19 1.18
C ASN A 207 10.51 -3.16 0.54
N ALA A 208 9.48 -3.59 -0.18
CA ALA A 208 8.42 -2.73 -0.70
C ALA A 208 7.43 -2.22 0.38
N GLY A 209 7.69 -2.50 1.66
CA GLY A 209 6.88 -2.00 2.77
C GLY A 209 5.63 -2.83 3.08
N ILE A 210 5.57 -4.08 2.61
CA ILE A 210 4.50 -5.02 2.98
C ILE A 210 4.67 -5.43 4.45
N GLU A 211 3.59 -5.31 5.20
CA GLU A 211 3.55 -5.58 6.64
C GLU A 211 3.06 -7.00 6.96
N GLU A 212 2.24 -7.59 6.09
CA GLU A 212 1.73 -8.95 6.22
C GLU A 212 1.69 -9.66 4.86
N ILE A 213 2.19 -10.91 4.80
CA ILE A 213 2.24 -11.71 3.59
C ILE A 213 1.42 -13.00 3.79
N ILE A 214 0.41 -13.19 2.97
CA ILE A 214 -0.53 -14.31 3.03
C ILE A 214 -0.08 -15.36 2.01
N LEU A 215 0.53 -16.44 2.49
CA LEU A 215 0.93 -17.58 1.68
C LEU A 215 -0.24 -18.54 1.52
N ILE A 216 -0.68 -18.76 0.29
CA ILE A 216 -1.70 -19.78 -0.01
C ILE A 216 -0.98 -21.09 -0.31
N VAL A 217 -1.03 -22.02 0.63
CA VAL A 217 -0.31 -23.31 0.58
C VAL A 217 -1.27 -24.46 0.27
N GLY A 218 -0.75 -25.57 -0.26
CA GLY A 218 -1.54 -26.77 -0.46
C GLY A 218 -1.85 -27.50 0.85
N GLU A 219 -2.83 -28.42 0.80
CA GLU A 219 -3.16 -29.26 1.93
C GLU A 219 -1.93 -30.11 2.35
N GLY A 220 -1.65 -30.15 3.66
CA GLY A 220 -0.49 -30.82 4.24
C GLY A 220 0.85 -30.09 4.06
N GLU A 221 0.88 -28.94 3.40
CA GLU A 221 2.13 -28.18 3.15
C GLU A 221 2.42 -27.11 4.22
N ARG A 222 1.41 -26.65 4.93
CA ARG A 222 1.53 -25.57 5.92
C ARG A 222 2.66 -25.78 6.91
N GLN A 223 2.74 -26.98 7.50
CA GLN A 223 3.76 -27.30 8.51
C GLN A 223 5.19 -27.21 7.94
N ALA A 224 5.39 -27.53 6.66
CA ALA A 224 6.70 -27.42 6.01
C ALA A 224 7.16 -25.96 5.90
N TYR A 225 6.25 -25.04 5.55
CA TYR A 225 6.56 -23.62 5.52
C TYR A 225 6.77 -23.03 6.94
N GLU A 226 5.89 -23.38 7.89
CA GLU A 226 6.03 -22.95 9.28
C GLU A 226 7.35 -23.41 9.91
N SER A 227 7.78 -24.65 9.64
CA SER A 227 9.05 -25.16 10.18
C SER A 227 10.29 -24.46 9.60
N ILE A 228 10.19 -23.88 8.42
CA ILE A 228 11.30 -23.15 7.79
C ILE A 228 11.37 -21.70 8.29
N PHE A 229 10.23 -21.01 8.37
CA PHE A 229 10.20 -19.58 8.62
C PHE A 229 9.92 -19.20 10.08
N ASN A 230 9.37 -20.12 10.88
CA ASN A 230 8.90 -19.83 12.24
C ASN A 230 9.54 -20.75 13.30
N THR A 231 10.59 -21.50 12.95
CA THR A 231 11.32 -22.35 13.92
C THR A 231 12.73 -21.82 14.09
N ASP A 232 13.12 -21.56 15.32
CA ASP A 232 14.45 -21.10 15.66
C ASP A 232 15.50 -22.20 15.40
N LEU A 233 16.67 -21.78 14.92
CA LEU A 233 17.83 -22.68 14.86
C LEU A 233 18.29 -23.06 16.26
N THR A 234 18.82 -24.28 16.43
CA THR A 234 19.44 -24.69 17.69
C THR A 234 20.67 -23.85 18.02
N GLU A 235 21.00 -23.69 19.31
CA GLU A 235 22.21 -22.98 19.74
C GLU A 235 23.48 -23.58 19.12
N GLU A 236 23.53 -24.89 18.97
CA GLU A 236 24.63 -25.58 18.30
C GLU A 236 24.78 -25.11 16.85
N HIS A 237 23.67 -25.02 16.10
CA HIS A 237 23.67 -24.55 14.71
C HIS A 237 24.09 -23.08 14.64
N LEU A 238 23.46 -22.21 15.46
CA LEU A 238 23.78 -20.80 15.54
C LEU A 238 25.27 -20.56 15.85
N SER A 239 25.88 -21.39 16.72
CA SER A 239 27.29 -21.26 17.08
C SER A 239 28.25 -21.51 15.90
N LYS A 240 27.82 -22.29 14.91
CA LYS A 240 28.59 -22.63 13.69
C LYS A 240 28.43 -21.59 12.57
N LEU A 241 27.44 -20.71 12.68
CA LEU A 241 27.21 -19.65 11.70
C LEU A 241 28.22 -18.51 11.87
N SER A 242 28.65 -17.94 10.74
CA SER A 242 29.39 -16.66 10.74
C SER A 242 28.55 -15.54 11.35
N PRO A 243 29.16 -14.44 11.85
CA PRO A 243 28.41 -13.30 12.37
C PRO A 243 27.36 -12.76 11.38
N ARG A 244 27.71 -12.73 10.11
CA ARG A 244 26.82 -12.28 9.05
C ARG A 244 25.66 -13.26 8.80
N ALA A 245 25.88 -14.56 8.82
CA ALA A 245 24.84 -15.56 8.71
C ALA A 245 23.86 -15.51 9.89
N ARG A 246 24.33 -15.16 11.09
CA ARG A 246 23.48 -14.95 12.27
C ARG A 246 22.61 -13.69 12.11
N GLU A 247 23.17 -12.61 11.57
CA GLU A 247 22.39 -11.39 11.25
C GLU A 247 21.31 -11.70 10.21
N TYR A 248 21.63 -12.53 9.22
CA TYR A 248 20.67 -12.97 8.22
C TYR A 248 19.56 -13.81 8.83
N GLU A 249 19.89 -14.74 9.76
CA GLU A 249 18.91 -15.54 10.48
C GLU A 249 17.91 -14.67 11.27
N MET A 250 18.38 -13.62 11.94
CA MET A 250 17.48 -12.66 12.61
C MET A 250 16.50 -12.00 11.63
N ARG A 251 16.96 -11.67 10.42
CA ARG A 251 16.07 -11.12 9.38
C ARG A 251 15.04 -12.13 8.90
N LEU A 252 15.42 -13.41 8.78
CA LEU A 252 14.48 -14.48 8.44
C LEU A 252 13.40 -14.65 9.50
N GLN A 253 13.75 -14.60 10.77
CA GLN A 253 12.78 -14.67 11.87
C GLN A 253 11.80 -13.48 11.85
N LEU A 254 12.29 -12.26 11.62
CA LEU A 254 11.44 -11.08 11.47
C LEU A 254 10.51 -11.19 10.25
N LEU A 255 11.00 -11.74 9.15
CA LEU A 255 10.18 -12.01 7.96
C LEU A 255 9.12 -13.08 8.26
N GLY A 256 9.49 -14.16 8.96
CA GLY A 256 8.57 -15.21 9.38
C GLY A 256 7.39 -14.70 10.20
N GLN A 257 7.59 -13.69 11.05
CA GLN A 257 6.51 -13.07 11.84
C GLN A 257 5.45 -12.37 10.98
N LYS A 258 5.80 -11.95 9.76
CA LYS A 258 4.89 -11.31 8.80
C LYS A 258 4.06 -12.31 8.00
N LEU A 259 4.39 -13.61 8.05
CA LEU A 259 3.73 -14.63 7.25
C LEU A 259 2.44 -15.11 7.88
N ARG A 260 1.40 -15.28 7.03
CA ARG A 260 0.16 -15.97 7.35
C ARG A 260 -0.03 -17.12 6.36
N TYR A 261 -0.49 -18.26 6.84
CA TYR A 261 -0.63 -19.46 6.02
C TYR A 261 -2.09 -19.82 5.86
N VAL A 262 -2.55 -19.82 4.62
CA VAL A 262 -3.93 -20.20 4.25
C VAL A 262 -3.86 -21.50 3.45
N VAL A 263 -4.61 -22.51 3.88
CA VAL A 263 -4.60 -23.82 3.23
C VAL A 263 -5.69 -23.88 2.16
N GLN A 264 -5.27 -24.06 0.91
CA GLN A 264 -6.18 -24.41 -0.19
C GLN A 264 -6.44 -25.92 -0.15
N LYS A 265 -7.55 -26.32 0.47
CA LYS A 265 -7.96 -27.73 0.55
C LYS A 265 -8.45 -28.24 -0.80
N GLU A 266 -9.30 -27.47 -1.46
CA GLU A 266 -9.85 -27.78 -2.77
C GLU A 266 -9.15 -26.94 -3.84
N ARG A 267 -8.56 -27.58 -4.83
CA ARG A 267 -7.85 -26.90 -5.91
C ARG A 267 -8.80 -26.52 -7.04
N ARG A 268 -9.67 -25.55 -6.77
CA ARG A 268 -10.68 -25.02 -7.69
C ARG A 268 -10.15 -23.89 -8.59
N GLY A 269 -8.85 -23.85 -8.87
CA GLY A 269 -8.23 -22.86 -9.73
C GLY A 269 -7.51 -21.72 -9.00
N PHE A 270 -6.88 -20.83 -9.78
CA PHE A 270 -6.04 -19.75 -9.27
C PHE A 270 -6.88 -18.63 -8.60
N GLY A 271 -8.04 -18.28 -9.20
CA GLY A 271 -8.95 -17.31 -8.60
C GLY A 271 -9.48 -17.76 -7.24
N HIS A 272 -9.77 -19.07 -7.08
CA HIS A 272 -10.15 -19.62 -5.79
C HIS A 272 -9.01 -19.50 -4.76
N ALA A 273 -7.77 -19.80 -5.14
CA ALA A 273 -6.62 -19.63 -4.24
C ALA A 273 -6.50 -18.18 -3.74
N VAL A 274 -6.63 -17.19 -4.65
CA VAL A 274 -6.58 -15.76 -4.31
C VAL A 274 -7.74 -15.40 -3.38
N TYR A 275 -8.95 -15.89 -3.65
CA TYR A 275 -10.13 -15.58 -2.84
C TYR A 275 -9.98 -16.03 -1.37
N LEU A 276 -9.30 -17.14 -1.10
CA LEU A 276 -9.10 -17.64 0.27
C LEU A 276 -8.38 -16.63 1.19
N ALA A 277 -7.62 -15.70 0.63
CA ALA A 277 -6.99 -14.64 1.41
C ALA A 277 -7.98 -13.57 1.93
N LYS A 278 -9.24 -13.57 1.45
CA LYS A 278 -10.25 -12.54 1.79
C LYS A 278 -10.48 -12.41 3.29
N GLU A 279 -10.42 -13.51 4.05
CA GLU A 279 -10.61 -13.51 5.51
C GLU A 279 -9.55 -12.69 6.28
N TYR A 280 -8.38 -12.48 5.67
CA TYR A 280 -7.26 -11.70 6.24
C TYR A 280 -7.28 -10.23 5.81
N LEU A 281 -8.20 -9.84 4.92
CA LEU A 281 -8.30 -8.47 4.41
C LEU A 281 -9.41 -7.70 5.12
N GLN A 282 -9.11 -6.45 5.48
CA GLN A 282 -10.10 -5.55 6.02
C GLN A 282 -11.05 -5.03 4.91
N THR A 283 -12.19 -4.48 5.31
CA THR A 283 -13.12 -3.85 4.37
C THR A 283 -12.46 -2.69 3.64
N GLY A 284 -12.44 -2.75 2.32
CA GLY A 284 -11.85 -1.71 1.46
C GLY A 284 -10.34 -1.80 1.30
N GLU A 285 -9.66 -2.80 1.87
CA GLU A 285 -8.20 -2.95 1.82
C GLU A 285 -7.74 -3.47 0.46
N PRO A 286 -6.82 -2.75 -0.23
CA PRO A 286 -6.14 -3.26 -1.41
C PRO A 286 -5.06 -4.26 -1.01
N VAL A 287 -4.71 -5.17 -1.91
CA VAL A 287 -3.68 -6.17 -1.65
C VAL A 287 -2.81 -6.40 -2.88
N LEU A 288 -1.51 -6.52 -2.67
CA LEU A 288 -0.58 -6.91 -3.71
C LEU A 288 -0.67 -8.44 -3.90
N LEU A 289 -0.89 -8.90 -5.12
CA LEU A 289 -0.78 -10.30 -5.50
C LEU A 289 0.51 -10.49 -6.28
N SER A 290 1.33 -11.46 -5.89
CA SER A 290 2.55 -11.83 -6.60
C SER A 290 2.62 -13.34 -6.80
N LEU A 291 3.02 -13.78 -8.00
CA LEU A 291 3.13 -15.21 -8.32
C LEU A 291 4.29 -15.83 -7.55
N GLY A 292 4.01 -16.89 -6.80
CA GLY A 292 4.99 -17.53 -5.90
C GLY A 292 6.08 -18.37 -6.60
N ASP A 293 6.06 -18.41 -7.92
CA ASP A 293 7.05 -19.07 -8.77
C ASP A 293 7.82 -18.11 -9.67
N HIS A 294 7.73 -16.80 -9.37
CA HIS A 294 8.47 -15.75 -10.05
C HIS A 294 9.40 -15.02 -9.09
N VAL A 295 10.54 -14.62 -9.59
CA VAL A 295 11.43 -13.65 -8.95
C VAL A 295 11.65 -12.48 -9.89
N TYR A 296 11.88 -11.30 -9.33
CA TYR A 296 11.89 -10.07 -10.08
C TYR A 296 13.23 -9.34 -9.93
N HIS A 297 13.64 -8.67 -10.98
CA HIS A 297 14.76 -7.75 -10.96
C HIS A 297 14.32 -6.40 -11.51
N SER A 298 14.50 -5.34 -10.76
CA SER A 298 14.24 -3.99 -11.20
C SER A 298 15.50 -3.35 -11.82
N ASN A 299 15.32 -2.60 -12.89
CA ASN A 299 16.37 -1.78 -13.50
C ASN A 299 16.44 -0.37 -12.88
N THR A 300 15.65 -0.11 -11.81
CA THR A 300 15.57 1.17 -11.11
C THR A 300 15.83 0.98 -9.62
N ASP A 301 15.94 2.08 -8.87
CA ASP A 301 16.06 2.05 -7.41
C ASP A 301 14.78 1.56 -6.71
N GLN A 302 13.62 1.59 -7.39
CA GLN A 302 12.38 1.02 -6.90
C GLN A 302 12.25 -0.44 -7.32
N SER A 303 11.94 -1.33 -6.40
CA SER A 303 11.62 -2.74 -6.73
C SER A 303 10.40 -2.85 -7.64
N CYS A 304 10.21 -3.99 -8.31
CA CYS A 304 9.03 -4.21 -9.16
C CYS A 304 7.72 -4.10 -8.35
N ALA A 305 7.72 -4.55 -7.11
CA ALA A 305 6.59 -4.41 -6.19
C ALA A 305 6.31 -2.94 -5.85
N GLU A 306 7.33 -2.13 -5.56
CA GLU A 306 7.18 -0.69 -5.31
C GLU A 306 6.66 0.07 -6.52
N GLN A 307 7.11 -0.26 -7.73
CA GLN A 307 6.59 0.32 -8.97
C GLN A 307 5.08 0.08 -9.09
N MET A 308 4.60 -1.14 -8.79
CA MET A 308 3.18 -1.48 -8.79
C MET A 308 2.38 -0.73 -7.73
N ILE A 309 2.89 -0.67 -6.50
CA ILE A 309 2.26 0.06 -5.40
C ILE A 309 2.14 1.55 -5.75
N SER A 310 3.17 2.13 -6.36
CA SER A 310 3.18 3.54 -6.78
C SER A 310 2.06 3.86 -7.79
N VAL A 311 1.78 2.96 -8.73
CA VAL A 311 0.67 3.15 -9.69
C VAL A 311 -0.68 3.10 -8.97
N TYR A 312 -0.86 2.17 -8.03
CA TYR A 312 -2.07 2.13 -7.21
C TYR A 312 -2.23 3.39 -6.35
N ASP A 313 -1.17 3.86 -5.72
CA ASP A 313 -1.21 5.08 -4.90
C ASP A 313 -1.65 6.31 -5.71
N GLN A 314 -1.28 6.37 -6.99
CA GLN A 314 -1.70 7.44 -7.89
C GLN A 314 -3.16 7.27 -8.36
N THR A 315 -3.56 6.06 -8.73
CA THR A 315 -4.85 5.82 -9.40
C THR A 315 -5.98 5.40 -8.46
N GLY A 316 -5.66 4.67 -7.39
CA GLY A 316 -6.65 4.04 -6.48
C GLY A 316 -7.50 2.95 -7.14
N LYS A 317 -7.06 2.43 -8.30
CA LYS A 317 -7.80 1.44 -9.08
C LYS A 317 -7.03 0.11 -9.16
N LEU A 318 -7.73 -0.93 -9.59
CA LEU A 318 -7.13 -2.21 -9.96
C LEU A 318 -5.95 -1.96 -10.90
N CYS A 319 -4.77 -2.51 -10.55
CA CYS A 319 -3.56 -2.38 -11.34
C CYS A 319 -2.94 -3.75 -11.63
N ILE A 320 -2.43 -3.91 -12.84
CA ILE A 320 -1.66 -5.09 -13.25
C ILE A 320 -0.30 -4.69 -13.82
N SER A 321 0.71 -5.51 -13.58
CA SER A 321 1.99 -5.36 -14.25
C SER A 321 1.99 -6.08 -15.59
N VAL A 322 2.61 -5.46 -16.60
CA VAL A 322 2.72 -6.04 -17.93
C VAL A 322 4.15 -5.95 -18.46
N LYS A 323 4.43 -6.81 -19.43
CA LYS A 323 5.64 -6.79 -20.23
C LYS A 323 5.28 -6.95 -21.69
N GLU A 324 6.09 -6.38 -22.56
CA GLU A 324 6.00 -6.62 -23.99
C GLU A 324 6.44 -8.04 -24.35
N ILE A 325 5.73 -8.67 -25.27
CA ILE A 325 6.05 -10.00 -25.77
C ILE A 325 5.85 -10.06 -27.31
N PRO A 326 6.55 -10.97 -28.01
CA PRO A 326 6.30 -11.26 -29.41
C PRO A 326 4.90 -11.84 -29.63
N LEU A 327 4.32 -11.60 -30.80
CA LEU A 327 2.99 -12.10 -31.20
C LEU A 327 2.84 -13.61 -31.01
N GLN A 328 3.87 -14.40 -31.40
CA GLN A 328 3.83 -15.87 -31.30
C GLN A 328 3.66 -16.38 -29.86
N ASP A 329 3.99 -15.58 -28.85
CA ASP A 329 3.95 -15.97 -27.45
C ASP A 329 2.61 -15.67 -26.77
N VAL A 330 1.71 -14.93 -27.43
CA VAL A 330 0.42 -14.51 -26.87
C VAL A 330 -0.46 -15.68 -26.40
N VAL A 331 -0.33 -16.83 -27.05
CA VAL A 331 -1.07 -18.07 -26.74
C VAL A 331 -0.79 -18.64 -25.35
N HIS A 332 0.25 -18.14 -24.68
CA HIS A 332 0.68 -18.64 -23.37
C HIS A 332 0.24 -17.75 -22.20
N TYR A 333 -0.20 -16.50 -22.48
CA TYR A 333 -0.41 -15.47 -21.46
C TYR A 333 -1.76 -14.78 -21.58
N GLY A 334 -2.17 -14.11 -20.50
CA GLY A 334 -3.21 -13.10 -20.57
C GLY A 334 -2.68 -11.84 -21.25
N ILE A 335 -3.35 -11.39 -22.31
CA ILE A 335 -2.97 -10.23 -23.12
C ILE A 335 -3.94 -9.09 -22.86
N ILE A 336 -3.41 -7.88 -22.70
CA ILE A 336 -4.22 -6.68 -22.50
C ILE A 336 -4.30 -5.84 -23.78
N LYS A 337 -5.38 -5.06 -23.87
CA LYS A 337 -5.59 -3.98 -24.82
C LYS A 337 -6.00 -2.72 -24.08
N GLY A 338 -5.54 -1.57 -24.53
CA GLY A 338 -5.88 -0.28 -23.95
C GLY A 338 -5.18 0.88 -24.66
N GLU A 339 -5.17 2.03 -23.99
CA GLU A 339 -4.50 3.23 -24.48
C GLU A 339 -3.43 3.68 -23.49
N PHE A 340 -2.28 4.14 -24.00
CA PHE A 340 -1.26 4.74 -23.16
C PHE A 340 -1.76 6.09 -22.60
N GLU A 341 -1.64 6.26 -21.30
CA GLU A 341 -2.09 7.47 -20.60
C GLU A 341 -0.97 8.50 -20.48
N ASP A 342 0.30 8.07 -20.57
CA ASP A 342 1.45 8.92 -20.39
C ASP A 342 2.34 8.96 -21.66
N ASP A 343 3.01 10.10 -21.88
CA ASP A 343 3.93 10.30 -23.00
C ASP A 343 5.14 9.34 -23.01
N ARG A 344 5.40 8.67 -21.87
CA ARG A 344 6.48 7.69 -21.72
C ARG A 344 6.06 6.28 -22.10
N HIS A 345 4.79 6.07 -22.43
CA HIS A 345 4.21 4.76 -22.72
C HIS A 345 4.48 3.72 -21.62
N THR A 346 4.41 4.14 -20.35
CA THR A 346 4.63 3.25 -19.20
C THR A 346 3.35 2.82 -18.51
N ARG A 347 2.27 3.61 -18.65
CA ARG A 347 0.96 3.32 -18.05
C ARG A 347 -0.12 3.23 -19.12
N ILE A 348 -0.92 2.18 -19.03
CA ILE A 348 -1.98 1.86 -19.96
C ILE A 348 -3.31 1.89 -19.21
N CYS A 349 -4.29 2.66 -19.72
CA CYS A 349 -5.69 2.53 -19.35
C CYS A 349 -6.25 1.31 -20.10
N VAL A 350 -6.60 0.25 -19.35
CA VAL A 350 -6.95 -1.04 -19.96
C VAL A 350 -8.42 -1.06 -20.33
N ASP A 351 -8.71 -1.41 -21.59
CA ASP A 351 -10.05 -1.59 -22.13
C ASP A 351 -10.49 -3.07 -22.09
N ASN A 352 -9.55 -3.95 -22.36
CA ASN A 352 -9.82 -5.39 -22.46
C ASN A 352 -8.62 -6.23 -22.05
N MET A 353 -8.91 -7.45 -21.58
CA MET A 353 -7.93 -8.47 -21.25
C MET A 353 -8.45 -9.81 -21.75
N VAL A 354 -7.64 -10.59 -22.44
CA VAL A 354 -8.01 -11.90 -22.99
C VAL A 354 -7.00 -12.96 -22.56
N GLU A 355 -7.47 -14.02 -21.94
CA GLU A 355 -6.63 -15.13 -21.52
C GLU A 355 -6.30 -16.02 -22.70
N LYS A 356 -5.00 -16.20 -22.97
CA LYS A 356 -4.43 -17.10 -23.99
C LYS A 356 -5.15 -17.01 -25.37
N PRO A 357 -5.21 -15.83 -25.98
CA PRO A 357 -5.84 -15.67 -27.28
C PRO A 357 -5.06 -16.47 -28.36
N SER A 358 -5.73 -16.78 -29.47
CA SER A 358 -5.01 -17.21 -30.67
C SER A 358 -4.17 -16.06 -31.26
N THR A 359 -3.13 -16.39 -32.02
CA THR A 359 -2.29 -15.39 -32.69
C THR A 359 -3.13 -14.52 -33.62
N ASP A 360 -4.01 -15.12 -34.41
CA ASP A 360 -4.88 -14.40 -35.37
C ASP A 360 -5.80 -13.41 -34.63
N TYR A 361 -6.41 -13.83 -33.52
CA TYR A 361 -7.26 -12.95 -32.71
C TYR A 361 -6.45 -11.80 -32.09
N ALA A 362 -5.24 -12.09 -31.61
CA ALA A 362 -4.38 -11.07 -31.01
C ALA A 362 -3.91 -10.04 -32.04
N GLU A 363 -3.54 -10.50 -33.25
CA GLU A 363 -3.14 -9.64 -34.36
C GLU A 363 -4.26 -8.69 -34.76
N ASP A 364 -5.49 -9.20 -34.89
CA ASP A 364 -6.65 -8.42 -35.33
C ASP A 364 -7.16 -7.46 -34.24
N HIS A 365 -7.05 -7.82 -32.93
CA HIS A 365 -7.80 -7.14 -31.88
C HIS A 365 -7.00 -6.63 -30.69
N LEU A 366 -5.78 -7.13 -30.44
CA LEU A 366 -5.05 -6.84 -29.21
C LEU A 366 -3.76 -6.06 -29.39
N GLY A 367 -3.30 -5.83 -30.64
CA GLY A 367 -2.13 -5.02 -30.91
C GLY A 367 -2.34 -3.57 -30.48
N MET A 368 -1.35 -2.98 -29.81
CA MET A 368 -1.29 -1.57 -29.42
C MET A 368 -0.21 -0.85 -30.23
N MET A 369 -0.55 0.30 -30.80
CA MET A 369 0.38 1.08 -31.63
C MET A 369 1.47 1.69 -30.74
N GLY A 370 2.73 1.36 -31.00
CA GLY A 370 3.89 1.95 -30.35
C GLY A 370 4.30 3.30 -30.97
N VAL A 371 5.26 3.95 -30.33
CA VAL A 371 5.85 5.22 -30.83
C VAL A 371 6.66 5.03 -32.13
N ASP A 372 7.09 3.81 -32.37
CA ASP A 372 7.80 3.39 -33.60
C ASP A 372 6.88 3.12 -34.80
N GLY A 373 5.55 3.17 -34.60
CA GLY A 373 4.54 2.90 -35.61
C GLY A 373 4.23 1.42 -35.83
N GLU A 374 4.79 0.53 -34.98
CA GLU A 374 4.55 -0.92 -35.04
C GLU A 374 3.53 -1.34 -33.97
N TYR A 375 2.92 -2.53 -34.14
CA TYR A 375 2.02 -3.11 -33.15
C TYR A 375 2.78 -3.94 -32.12
N HIS A 376 2.55 -3.65 -30.86
CA HIS A 376 3.14 -4.32 -29.70
C HIS A 376 2.06 -5.06 -28.90
N TYR A 377 2.44 -6.16 -28.25
CA TYR A 377 1.54 -6.99 -27.46
C TYR A 377 2.05 -7.04 -26.03
N TYR A 378 1.13 -6.82 -25.06
CA TYR A 378 1.47 -6.73 -23.65
C TYR A 378 0.82 -7.84 -22.87
N SER A 379 1.64 -8.69 -22.26
CA SER A 379 1.22 -9.78 -21.39
C SER A 379 1.38 -9.43 -19.91
N THR A 380 0.65 -10.15 -19.07
CA THR A 380 0.82 -10.03 -17.61
C THR A 380 2.25 -10.39 -17.20
N PHE A 381 2.81 -9.58 -16.27
CA PHE A 381 4.17 -9.73 -15.75
C PHE A 381 4.23 -10.60 -14.48
N GLY A 382 3.10 -10.71 -13.74
CA GLY A 382 2.97 -11.58 -12.57
C GLY A 382 2.73 -10.89 -11.24
N THR A 383 2.60 -9.56 -11.23
CA THR A 383 2.21 -8.80 -10.03
C THR A 383 0.96 -7.96 -10.30
N TYR A 384 0.09 -7.84 -9.28
CA TYR A 384 -1.20 -7.16 -9.36
C TYR A 384 -1.45 -6.39 -8.07
N VAL A 385 -2.07 -5.22 -8.12
CA VAL A 385 -2.70 -4.63 -6.93
C VAL A 385 -4.21 -4.81 -7.08
N LEU A 386 -4.75 -5.74 -6.33
CA LEU A 386 -6.17 -6.10 -6.34
C LEU A 386 -6.95 -5.16 -5.42
N THR A 387 -8.09 -4.70 -5.91
CA THR A 387 -9.06 -3.94 -5.12
C THR A 387 -10.15 -4.86 -4.55
N PRO A 388 -10.92 -4.42 -3.55
CA PRO A 388 -11.96 -5.24 -2.92
C PRO A 388 -12.98 -5.82 -3.91
N GLU A 389 -13.30 -5.08 -4.98
CA GLU A 389 -14.26 -5.50 -5.99
C GLU A 389 -13.85 -6.80 -6.69
N VAL A 390 -12.56 -7.08 -6.81
CA VAL A 390 -12.06 -8.34 -7.38
C VAL A 390 -12.51 -9.53 -6.53
N PHE A 391 -12.47 -9.40 -5.21
CA PHE A 391 -12.91 -10.45 -4.30
C PHE A 391 -14.42 -10.64 -4.31
N ASP A 392 -15.18 -9.57 -4.54
CA ASP A 392 -16.64 -9.64 -4.68
C ASP A 392 -17.01 -10.39 -5.97
N GLU A 393 -16.30 -10.16 -7.08
CA GLU A 393 -16.50 -10.90 -8.33
C GLU A 393 -16.05 -12.37 -8.21
N LEU A 394 -14.90 -12.63 -7.56
CA LEU A 394 -14.47 -14.01 -7.29
C LEU A 394 -15.50 -14.77 -6.44
N LYS A 395 -16.11 -14.11 -5.46
CA LYS A 395 -17.18 -14.73 -4.65
C LYS A 395 -18.36 -15.13 -5.52
N LYS A 396 -18.84 -14.24 -6.40
CA LYS A 396 -19.93 -14.54 -7.33
C LYS A 396 -19.60 -15.73 -8.23
N ASP A 397 -18.35 -15.78 -8.75
CA ASP A 397 -17.91 -16.89 -9.60
C ASP A 397 -17.84 -18.22 -8.81
N ILE A 398 -17.34 -18.19 -7.57
CA ILE A 398 -17.30 -19.38 -6.69
C ILE A 398 -18.71 -19.91 -6.41
N ASP A 399 -19.65 -19.02 -6.09
CA ASP A 399 -21.04 -19.38 -5.79
C ASP A 399 -21.77 -19.92 -7.04
N ALA A 400 -21.53 -19.32 -8.20
CA ALA A 400 -22.12 -19.77 -9.47
C ALA A 400 -21.62 -21.15 -9.92
N HIS A 401 -20.41 -21.54 -9.53
CA HIS A 401 -19.80 -22.83 -9.87
C HIS A 401 -19.75 -23.80 -8.67
N GLU A 402 -20.65 -23.64 -7.70
CA GLU A 402 -20.76 -24.58 -6.58
C GLU A 402 -21.12 -25.98 -7.09
N GLY A 403 -20.34 -26.99 -6.71
CA GLY A 403 -20.51 -28.36 -7.18
C GLY A 403 -20.00 -28.66 -8.60
N SER A 404 -19.46 -27.64 -9.32
CA SER A 404 -18.80 -27.82 -10.61
C SER A 404 -17.33 -28.18 -10.46
N SER A 405 -16.77 -28.91 -11.43
CA SER A 405 -15.33 -29.15 -11.57
C SER A 405 -14.60 -28.03 -12.32
N GLU A 406 -15.29 -27.00 -12.72
CA GLU A 406 -14.73 -25.88 -13.47
C GLU A 406 -13.81 -25.02 -12.58
N GLU A 407 -12.66 -24.63 -13.13
CA GLU A 407 -11.68 -23.82 -12.39
C GLU A 407 -12.11 -22.35 -12.32
N ILE A 408 -12.06 -21.77 -11.15
CA ILE A 408 -12.28 -20.33 -10.93
C ILE A 408 -11.03 -19.57 -11.39
N GLN A 409 -11.18 -18.80 -12.46
CA GLN A 409 -10.10 -18.03 -13.06
C GLN A 409 -10.07 -16.60 -12.49
N LEU A 410 -8.87 -16.11 -12.15
CA LEU A 410 -8.70 -14.71 -11.71
C LEU A 410 -9.03 -13.74 -12.85
N THR A 411 -8.64 -14.06 -14.07
CA THR A 411 -8.81 -13.19 -15.26
C THR A 411 -10.26 -12.79 -15.50
N SER A 412 -11.23 -13.67 -15.24
CA SER A 412 -12.66 -13.38 -15.36
C SER A 412 -13.09 -12.25 -14.42
N ALA A 413 -12.65 -12.31 -13.17
CA ALA A 413 -12.95 -11.29 -12.16
C ALA A 413 -12.27 -9.96 -12.51
N LEU A 414 -11.00 -10.00 -12.95
CA LEU A 414 -10.27 -8.79 -13.38
C LEU A 414 -10.98 -8.10 -14.55
N GLN A 415 -11.45 -8.85 -15.55
CA GLN A 415 -12.19 -8.30 -16.69
C GLN A 415 -13.51 -7.62 -16.28
N LYS A 416 -14.27 -8.22 -15.35
CA LYS A 416 -15.52 -7.62 -14.84
C LYS A 416 -15.24 -6.30 -14.13
N VAL A 417 -14.27 -6.28 -13.22
CA VAL A 417 -13.85 -5.07 -12.51
C VAL A 417 -13.29 -4.02 -13.47
N CYS A 418 -12.51 -4.42 -14.46
CA CYS A 418 -12.00 -3.53 -15.51
C CYS A 418 -13.14 -2.77 -16.21
N ARG A 419 -14.19 -3.48 -16.64
CA ARG A 419 -15.34 -2.88 -17.33
C ARG A 419 -16.17 -1.95 -16.45
N GLU A 420 -16.32 -2.26 -15.18
CA GLU A 420 -17.18 -1.51 -14.26
C GLU A 420 -16.48 -0.33 -13.57
N LYS A 421 -15.20 -0.50 -13.21
CA LYS A 421 -14.44 0.43 -12.37
C LYS A 421 -13.18 0.97 -13.06
N GLY A 422 -12.78 0.37 -14.17
CA GLY A 422 -11.52 0.62 -14.85
C GLY A 422 -10.35 -0.09 -14.21
N MET A 423 -9.32 -0.31 -15.01
CA MET A 423 -8.07 -0.97 -14.64
C MET A 423 -6.89 -0.26 -15.28
N TYR A 424 -5.78 -0.22 -14.59
CA TYR A 424 -4.52 0.24 -15.15
C TYR A 424 -3.54 -0.93 -15.32
N ALA A 425 -2.77 -0.89 -16.40
CA ALA A 425 -1.59 -1.72 -16.54
C ALA A 425 -0.35 -0.84 -16.55
N THR A 426 0.76 -1.35 -16.02
CA THR A 426 2.04 -0.65 -16.07
C THR A 426 3.14 -1.55 -16.59
N LEU A 427 3.93 -1.01 -17.54
CA LEU A 427 5.17 -1.65 -17.96
C LEU A 427 6.18 -1.51 -16.81
N ILE A 428 6.54 -2.64 -16.22
CA ILE A 428 7.57 -2.67 -15.18
C ILE A 428 8.94 -2.45 -15.82
N ASN A 429 9.67 -1.47 -15.33
CA ASN A 429 11.08 -1.31 -15.67
C ASN A 429 11.92 -2.34 -14.91
N GLY A 430 11.90 -3.56 -15.41
CA GLY A 430 12.51 -4.72 -14.77
C GLY A 430 12.30 -6.00 -15.58
N LYS A 431 12.72 -7.11 -15.01
CA LYS A 431 12.61 -8.44 -15.59
C LYS A 431 11.99 -9.42 -14.60
N SER A 432 11.06 -10.24 -15.05
CA SER A 432 10.54 -11.38 -14.31
C SER A 432 11.23 -12.66 -14.76
N TYR A 433 11.52 -13.52 -13.81
CA TYR A 433 12.12 -14.82 -14.03
C TYR A 433 11.22 -15.91 -13.45
N ASP A 434 10.79 -16.83 -14.30
CA ASP A 434 9.94 -17.97 -13.92
C ASP A 434 10.82 -19.13 -13.46
N VAL A 435 10.53 -19.69 -12.29
CA VAL A 435 11.17 -20.93 -11.80
C VAL A 435 10.24 -22.14 -11.92
N GLY A 436 9.14 -22.02 -12.64
CA GLY A 436 8.05 -22.97 -12.71
C GLY A 436 8.10 -23.97 -13.86
N ILE A 437 9.00 -23.80 -14.80
CA ILE A 437 9.25 -24.72 -15.92
C ILE A 437 10.76 -24.88 -16.12
N PRO A 438 11.23 -26.05 -16.60
CA PRO A 438 12.66 -26.36 -16.68
C PRO A 438 13.47 -25.37 -17.53
N GLU A 439 12.96 -24.97 -18.69
CA GLU A 439 13.63 -24.02 -19.60
C GLU A 439 13.78 -22.65 -18.96
N ALA A 440 12.71 -22.11 -18.38
CA ALA A 440 12.73 -20.82 -17.70
C ALA A 440 13.59 -20.86 -16.43
N TYR A 441 13.55 -21.96 -15.67
CA TYR A 441 14.42 -22.15 -14.52
C TYR A 441 15.90 -22.16 -14.92
N LYS A 442 16.27 -22.86 -16.00
CA LYS A 442 17.63 -22.84 -16.54
C LYS A 442 18.05 -21.40 -16.88
N GLN A 443 17.18 -20.65 -17.54
CA GLN A 443 17.43 -19.24 -17.85
C GLN A 443 17.58 -18.41 -16.57
N THR A 444 16.67 -18.59 -15.60
CA THR A 444 16.73 -17.90 -14.29
C THR A 444 18.06 -18.13 -13.60
N VAL A 445 18.48 -19.37 -13.42
CA VAL A 445 19.77 -19.70 -12.80
C VAL A 445 20.95 -19.12 -13.58
N SER A 446 20.83 -19.03 -14.91
CA SER A 446 21.90 -18.50 -15.75
C SER A 446 22.00 -16.98 -15.82
N GLU A 447 20.90 -16.24 -15.55
CA GLU A 447 20.82 -14.80 -15.73
C GLU A 447 20.59 -14.03 -14.43
N PHE A 448 19.77 -14.55 -13.51
CA PHE A 448 19.49 -13.91 -12.23
C PHE A 448 20.78 -13.83 -11.40
N GLY A 449 21.05 -12.69 -10.80
CA GLY A 449 22.29 -12.45 -10.04
C GLY A 449 23.56 -12.25 -10.87
N LYS A 450 23.54 -12.34 -12.21
CA LYS A 450 24.75 -12.16 -13.06
C LYS A 450 25.34 -10.76 -13.05
N GLN A 451 24.58 -9.73 -12.68
CA GLN A 451 25.09 -8.36 -12.59
C GLN A 451 25.92 -8.12 -11.31
N PHE A 452 26.17 -9.18 -10.60
CA PHE A 452 27.04 -9.24 -9.45
C PHE A 452 28.47 -8.90 -9.86
N LYS A 453 28.90 -7.65 -9.66
CA LYS A 453 30.30 -7.27 -9.82
C LYS A 453 31.09 -7.82 -8.63
N SER A 454 32.20 -8.50 -8.90
CA SER A 454 33.08 -9.05 -7.85
C SER A 454 33.58 -7.99 -6.83
N GLU A 455 33.39 -6.70 -7.13
CA GLU A 455 33.67 -5.58 -6.23
C GLU A 455 32.62 -5.40 -5.14
N ASP A 456 31.37 -5.79 -5.40
CA ASP A 456 30.28 -5.82 -4.40
C ASP A 456 30.48 -6.99 -3.42
N VAL A 457 31.27 -8.00 -3.81
CA VAL A 457 31.68 -9.15 -2.97
C VAL A 457 32.63 -8.77 -1.85
N LYS A 458 33.25 -7.59 -1.87
CA LYS A 458 34.11 -7.12 -0.74
C LYS A 458 33.37 -7.09 0.61
N ILE A 459 32.07 -7.18 0.57
CA ILE A 459 31.25 -7.33 1.77
C ILE A 459 31.35 -8.75 2.35
N TRP A 460 31.79 -9.76 1.57
CA TRP A 460 31.91 -11.16 1.99
C TRP A 460 33.26 -11.50 2.65
N GLY A 461 33.80 -10.52 3.29
CA GLY A 461 35.05 -10.48 4.01
C GLY A 461 35.67 -11.81 4.43
N LYS A 462 36.95 -11.83 4.19
CA LYS A 462 37.88 -12.70 4.89
C LYS A 462 37.75 -12.50 6.41
#